data_04054938d35553cc999dc4314929fdfa
#
_entry.id   04054938d35553cc999dc4314929fdfa
#
_cell.length_a   1.000
_cell.length_b   1.000
_cell.length_c   1.000
_cell.angle_alpha   90.00
_cell.angle_beta   90.00
_cell.angle_gamma   90.00
#
_symmetry.space_group_name_H-M   'P 1'
#
loop_
_entity.id
_entity.type
_entity.pdbx_description
1 polymer ?
#
loop_
_entity_poly.entity_id
_entity_poly.type
_entity_poly.pdbx_seq_one_letter_code
_entity_poly.pdbx_strand_id
1 'polypeptide(L)'
;NIKRVYSNSEIGSKSIRDRDLALGKLFKSQKVQWLIYQNNGIVGQLKNRDGWSEKWNKEMYKPIVQDVNVSKTIKLKIDGLGGVFTRKKIYKVDHQKRYNGGEKNGHDQLNYFLNRSGRTYFGDISSPLKSEKSCSRLSPYITFGNLSIRQIVKATRNRQTELREIKSRDGWLKSLSAFSSRLRWHCHFIQKLEMQPDLEYTNMVRAFDGI
;
A
#
# COMPACT_ATOMS: atom_id res chain seq x y z
N ASN A 1 15.25 -17.37 22.91
CA ASN A 1 14.95 -15.95 23.22
C ASN A 1 14.97 -15.10 21.95
N ILE A 2 13.88 -14.37 21.69
CA ILE A 2 13.80 -13.38 20.60
C ILE A 2 14.67 -12.18 20.97
N LYS A 3 15.59 -11.79 20.09
CA LYS A 3 16.45 -10.62 20.30
C LYS A 3 15.96 -9.37 19.55
N ARG A 4 15.34 -9.59 18.38
CA ARG A 4 14.89 -8.52 17.47
C ARG A 4 13.55 -8.84 16.86
N VAL A 5 12.73 -7.80 16.70
CA VAL A 5 11.47 -7.81 15.95
C VAL A 5 11.56 -6.79 14.84
N TYR A 6 11.12 -7.15 13.66
CA TYR A 6 11.09 -6.28 12.48
C TYR A 6 9.64 -6.09 12.06
N SER A 7 9.23 -4.87 11.82
CA SER A 7 7.90 -4.56 11.30
C SER A 7 7.93 -3.34 10.38
N ASN A 8 6.87 -3.18 9.62
CA ASN A 8 6.58 -1.88 8.98
C ASN A 8 5.81 -0.99 9.94
N SER A 9 5.97 0.33 9.81
CA SER A 9 5.11 1.28 10.51
C SER A 9 3.69 1.15 9.96
N GLU A 10 2.72 1.07 10.85
CA GLU A 10 1.31 1.09 10.48
C GLU A 10 0.70 2.42 10.91
N ILE A 11 0.16 3.16 9.93
CA ILE A 11 -0.50 4.44 10.16
C ILE A 11 -1.99 4.20 10.00
N GLY A 12 -2.71 4.31 11.09
CA GLY A 12 -4.11 3.96 11.14
C GLY A 12 -4.83 4.58 12.34
N SER A 13 -5.88 3.89 12.80
CA SER A 13 -6.73 4.33 13.91
C SER A 13 -5.98 4.47 15.24
N LYS A 14 -6.60 5.15 16.19
CA LYS A 14 -6.08 5.26 17.56
C LYS A 14 -5.77 3.89 18.18
N SER A 15 -6.62 2.89 17.93
CA SER A 15 -6.40 1.53 18.45
C SER A 15 -5.10 0.90 17.94
N ILE A 16 -4.72 1.17 16.70
CA ILE A 16 -3.44 0.73 16.12
C ILE A 16 -2.27 1.43 16.81
N ARG A 17 -2.38 2.74 16.99
CA ARG A 17 -1.36 3.53 17.71
C ARG A 17 -1.19 3.07 19.16
N ASP A 18 -2.29 2.85 19.87
CA ASP A 18 -2.30 2.37 21.27
C ASP A 18 -1.65 0.98 21.37
N ARG A 19 -1.97 0.07 20.42
CA ARG A 19 -1.33 -1.24 20.30
C ARG A 19 0.19 -1.10 20.15
N ASP A 20 0.65 -0.25 19.24
CA ASP A 20 2.08 -0.09 18.95
C ASP A 20 2.81 0.52 20.15
N LEU A 21 2.19 1.46 20.87
CA LEU A 21 2.73 1.99 22.11
C LEU A 21 2.85 0.90 23.19
N ALA A 22 1.83 0.04 23.34
CA ALA A 22 1.86 -1.08 24.27
C ALA A 22 2.95 -2.10 23.92
N LEU A 23 3.06 -2.46 22.62
CA LEU A 23 4.12 -3.35 22.12
C LEU A 23 5.51 -2.76 22.35
N GLY A 24 5.71 -1.47 22.13
CA GLY A 24 6.98 -0.80 22.38
C GLY A 24 7.41 -0.89 23.86
N LYS A 25 6.47 -0.69 24.79
CA LYS A 25 6.71 -0.87 26.23
C LYS A 25 7.07 -2.33 26.57
N LEU A 26 6.32 -3.28 26.00
CA LEU A 26 6.56 -4.73 26.21
C LEU A 26 7.93 -5.13 25.70
N PHE A 27 8.29 -4.78 24.46
CA PHE A 27 9.59 -5.13 23.90
C PHE A 27 10.75 -4.51 24.69
N LYS A 28 10.58 -3.27 25.14
CA LYS A 28 11.58 -2.63 26.01
C LYS A 28 11.77 -3.38 27.34
N SER A 29 10.68 -3.79 27.98
CA SER A 29 10.75 -4.57 29.25
C SER A 29 11.39 -5.93 29.08
N GLN A 30 11.21 -6.56 27.89
CA GLN A 30 11.79 -7.85 27.53
C GLN A 30 13.20 -7.76 26.93
N LYS A 31 13.76 -6.55 26.86
CA LYS A 31 15.07 -6.27 26.19
C LYS A 31 15.12 -6.76 24.72
N VAL A 32 13.98 -6.69 24.01
CA VAL A 32 13.84 -7.00 22.61
C VAL A 32 14.00 -5.72 21.79
N GLN A 33 14.89 -5.72 20.82
CA GLN A 33 15.06 -4.60 19.91
C GLN A 33 13.95 -4.60 18.86
N TRP A 34 13.14 -3.55 18.81
CA TRP A 34 12.11 -3.40 17.78
C TRP A 34 12.58 -2.43 16.69
N LEU A 35 12.70 -2.94 15.46
CA LEU A 35 13.13 -2.20 14.27
C LEU A 35 11.92 -1.95 13.37
N ILE A 36 11.52 -0.69 13.25
CA ILE A 36 10.33 -0.28 12.48
C ILE A 36 10.79 0.40 11.19
N TYR A 37 10.31 -0.09 10.06
CA TYR A 37 10.60 0.46 8.74
C TYR A 37 9.42 1.26 8.22
N GLN A 38 9.71 2.39 7.59
CA GLN A 38 8.67 3.21 6.96
C GLN A 38 8.11 2.52 5.72
N ASN A 39 6.82 2.68 5.50
CA ASN A 39 6.09 2.09 4.39
C ASN A 39 5.47 3.18 3.51
N ASN A 40 5.09 2.84 2.28
CA ASN A 40 4.32 3.69 1.36
C ASN A 40 4.89 5.09 1.07
N GLY A 41 6.21 5.28 1.16
CA GLY A 41 6.82 6.60 0.95
C GLY A 41 6.43 7.64 2.01
N ILE A 42 6.02 7.17 3.18
CA ILE A 42 5.73 8.01 4.33
C ILE A 42 7.03 8.47 4.98
N VAL A 43 7.05 9.71 5.42
CA VAL A 43 8.17 10.28 6.18
C VAL A 43 7.66 10.56 7.60
N GLY A 44 8.19 9.83 8.57
CA GLY A 44 7.79 9.97 9.97
C GLY A 44 8.19 11.33 10.55
N GLN A 45 7.34 11.86 11.43
CA GLN A 45 7.59 13.07 12.22
C GLN A 45 7.84 14.34 11.39
N LEU A 46 7.16 14.48 10.25
CA LEU A 46 7.20 15.72 9.47
C LEU A 46 6.48 16.86 10.22
N LYS A 47 7.14 18.01 10.34
CA LYS A 47 6.50 19.24 10.88
C LYS A 47 5.54 19.87 9.88
N ASN A 48 5.86 19.81 8.58
CA ASN A 48 5.01 20.26 7.48
C ASN A 48 5.23 19.34 6.26
N ARG A 49 4.45 19.54 5.20
CA ARG A 49 4.52 18.73 3.98
C ARG A 49 5.40 19.35 2.88
N ASP A 50 6.13 20.41 3.17
CA ASP A 50 6.99 21.05 2.20
C ASP A 50 8.09 20.07 1.77
N GLY A 51 8.31 19.96 0.46
CA GLY A 51 9.26 19.00 -0.10
C GLY A 51 8.89 17.51 0.04
N TRP A 52 7.70 17.16 0.59
CA TRP A 52 7.30 15.76 0.72
C TRP A 52 7.26 15.03 -0.63
N SER A 53 6.76 15.69 -1.69
CA SER A 53 6.71 15.08 -3.02
C SER A 53 8.08 14.67 -3.56
N GLU A 54 9.12 15.43 -3.27
CA GLU A 54 10.51 15.11 -3.64
C GLU A 54 11.02 13.89 -2.87
N LYS A 55 10.76 13.85 -1.55
CA LYS A 55 11.11 12.72 -0.70
C LYS A 55 10.37 11.45 -1.16
N TRP A 56 9.09 11.57 -1.49
CA TRP A 56 8.28 10.47 -2.04
C TRP A 56 8.87 9.96 -3.36
N ASN A 57 9.19 10.85 -4.30
CA ASN A 57 9.84 10.48 -5.56
C ASN A 57 11.16 9.74 -5.31
N LYS A 58 12.02 10.28 -4.43
CA LYS A 58 13.29 9.65 -4.09
C LYS A 58 13.08 8.23 -3.55
N GLU A 59 12.07 8.03 -2.72
CA GLU A 59 11.74 6.71 -2.19
C GLU A 59 11.21 5.75 -3.27
N MET A 60 10.30 6.23 -4.13
CA MET A 60 9.71 5.41 -5.19
C MET A 60 10.70 5.01 -6.30
N TYR A 61 11.81 5.73 -6.43
CA TYR A 61 12.84 5.45 -7.44
C TYR A 61 13.97 4.56 -6.94
N LYS A 62 13.98 4.19 -5.65
CA LYS A 62 14.92 3.20 -5.13
C LYS A 62 14.75 1.85 -5.84
N PRO A 63 15.83 1.06 -5.95
CA PRO A 63 15.74 -0.29 -6.46
C PRO A 63 14.69 -1.12 -5.70
N ILE A 64 13.99 -1.99 -6.42
CA ILE A 64 13.15 -3.01 -5.79
C ILE A 64 14.07 -4.10 -5.28
N VAL A 65 13.88 -4.47 -4.01
CA VAL A 65 14.59 -5.61 -3.43
C VAL A 65 14.13 -6.86 -4.17
N GLN A 66 15.08 -7.58 -4.73
CA GLN A 66 14.84 -8.86 -5.40
C GLN A 66 14.82 -9.98 -4.36
N ASP A 67 14.58 -11.21 -4.82
CA ASP A 67 14.38 -12.38 -3.97
C ASP A 67 15.36 -12.47 -2.81
N VAL A 68 14.81 -12.58 -1.61
CA VAL A 68 15.58 -12.81 -0.40
C VAL A 68 15.87 -14.31 -0.30
N ASN A 69 17.15 -14.66 -0.20
CA ASN A 69 17.52 -16.06 0.05
C ASN A 69 17.08 -16.47 1.47
N VAL A 70 15.96 -17.18 1.55
CA VAL A 70 15.39 -17.68 2.81
C VAL A 70 16.00 -18.99 3.27
N SER A 71 16.98 -19.56 2.57
CA SER A 71 17.60 -20.86 2.92
C SER A 71 18.27 -20.85 4.29
N LYS A 72 18.67 -19.65 4.78
CA LYS A 72 19.29 -19.45 6.09
C LYS A 72 18.29 -19.17 7.21
N THR A 73 16.99 -19.18 6.93
CA THR A 73 15.96 -18.95 7.96
C THR A 73 15.72 -20.23 8.77
N ILE A 74 15.55 -20.06 10.08
CA ILE A 74 15.19 -21.14 10.96
C ILE A 74 13.69 -21.41 10.82
N LYS A 75 13.34 -22.64 10.41
CA LYS A 75 11.95 -23.09 10.48
C LYS A 75 11.65 -23.46 11.93
N LEU A 76 10.99 -22.58 12.65
CA LEU A 76 10.49 -22.90 13.99
C LEU A 76 9.29 -23.83 13.85
N LYS A 77 9.41 -25.06 14.39
CA LYS A 77 8.22 -25.85 14.72
C LYS A 77 7.66 -25.25 16.02
N ILE A 78 6.55 -24.56 15.91
CA ILE A 78 5.85 -24.01 17.07
C ILE A 78 4.78 -25.03 17.43
N ASP A 79 5.13 -25.96 18.30
CA ASP A 79 4.18 -26.90 18.85
C ASP A 79 3.18 -26.15 19.72
N GLY A 80 1.90 -26.42 19.53
CA GLY A 80 0.80 -25.78 20.28
C GLY A 80 0.05 -24.65 19.58
N LEU A 81 0.54 -24.08 18.47
CA LEU A 81 -0.23 -23.10 17.68
C LEU A 81 -1.14 -23.75 16.63
N GLY A 82 -1.09 -25.06 16.46
CA GLY A 82 -1.93 -25.79 15.49
C GLY A 82 -3.44 -25.60 15.72
N GLY A 83 -3.87 -25.35 16.95
CA GLY A 83 -5.27 -25.07 17.28
C GLY A 83 -5.72 -23.64 17.00
N VAL A 84 -4.78 -22.66 16.96
CA VAL A 84 -5.10 -21.25 16.73
C VAL A 84 -5.30 -20.95 15.24
N PHE A 85 -4.65 -21.73 14.38
CA PHE A 85 -4.74 -21.58 12.92
C PHE A 85 -5.57 -22.70 12.26
N THR A 86 -6.35 -23.48 13.01
CA THR A 86 -7.37 -24.31 12.38
C THR A 86 -8.22 -23.40 11.52
N ARG A 87 -8.22 -23.62 10.20
CA ARG A 87 -9.11 -22.97 9.26
C ARG A 87 -10.55 -23.15 9.78
N LYS A 88 -11.04 -22.20 10.59
CA LYS A 88 -12.48 -22.05 10.75
C LYS A 88 -13.04 -22.04 9.34
N LYS A 89 -14.01 -22.91 9.05
CA LYS A 89 -14.74 -22.91 7.79
C LYS A 89 -15.07 -21.47 7.47
N ILE A 90 -14.31 -20.87 6.56
CA ILE A 90 -14.63 -19.54 6.04
C ILE A 90 -15.99 -19.75 5.40
N TYR A 91 -17.02 -19.08 5.94
CA TYR A 91 -18.35 -19.13 5.39
C TYR A 91 -18.26 -19.02 3.87
N LYS A 92 -19.00 -19.89 3.16
CA LYS A 92 -19.17 -19.80 1.70
C LYS A 92 -19.85 -18.46 1.43
N VAL A 93 -19.05 -17.42 1.31
CA VAL A 93 -19.51 -16.12 0.81
C VAL A 93 -19.49 -16.22 -0.71
N ASP A 94 -20.52 -15.73 -1.34
CA ASP A 94 -20.67 -15.71 -2.80
C ASP A 94 -19.39 -15.27 -3.49
N HIS A 95 -18.80 -16.16 -4.29
CA HIS A 95 -17.47 -15.99 -4.89
C HIS A 95 -17.45 -15.10 -6.14
N GLN A 96 -18.60 -14.58 -6.59
CA GLN A 96 -18.71 -13.93 -7.90
C GLN A 96 -17.96 -12.59 -8.05
N LYS A 97 -17.49 -11.97 -6.95
CA LYS A 97 -16.75 -10.69 -7.00
C LYS A 97 -15.50 -10.65 -6.10
N ARG A 98 -14.83 -11.77 -5.88
CA ARG A 98 -13.69 -11.80 -4.99
C ARG A 98 -12.36 -11.59 -5.72
N TYR A 99 -11.52 -10.77 -5.09
CA TYR A 99 -10.12 -10.70 -5.46
C TYR A 99 -9.38 -11.95 -4.94
N ASN A 100 -8.71 -12.65 -5.82
CA ASN A 100 -7.76 -13.67 -5.41
C ASN A 100 -6.53 -12.98 -4.84
N GLY A 101 -6.16 -13.29 -3.60
CA GLY A 101 -4.97 -12.74 -2.94
C GLY A 101 -3.68 -13.31 -3.53
N GLY A 102 -2.56 -12.76 -3.04
CA GLY A 102 -1.22 -13.19 -3.40
C GLY A 102 -0.54 -12.31 -4.44
N GLU A 103 0.78 -12.33 -4.41
CA GLU A 103 1.65 -11.49 -5.25
C GLU A 103 1.40 -11.72 -6.74
N LYS A 104 1.32 -12.98 -7.16
CA LYS A 104 1.05 -13.34 -8.57
C LYS A 104 -0.22 -12.69 -9.09
N ASN A 105 -1.33 -12.83 -8.36
CA ASN A 105 -2.61 -12.24 -8.76
C ASN A 105 -2.55 -10.70 -8.76
N GLY A 106 -1.80 -10.11 -7.84
CA GLY A 106 -1.54 -8.67 -7.83
C GLY A 106 -0.80 -8.20 -9.08
N HIS A 107 0.24 -8.92 -9.50
CA HIS A 107 0.97 -8.63 -10.74
C HIS A 107 0.10 -8.85 -11.98
N ASP A 108 -0.69 -9.90 -12.04
CA ASP A 108 -1.62 -10.17 -13.14
C ASP A 108 -2.64 -9.04 -13.26
N GLN A 109 -3.19 -8.55 -12.14
CA GLN A 109 -4.10 -7.42 -12.10
C GLN A 109 -3.44 -6.10 -12.55
N LEU A 110 -2.22 -5.84 -12.09
CA LEU A 110 -1.44 -4.67 -12.51
C LEU A 110 -1.17 -4.70 -14.01
N ASN A 111 -0.74 -5.84 -14.52
CA ASN A 111 -0.47 -6.02 -15.95
C ASN A 111 -1.74 -5.86 -16.79
N TYR A 112 -2.87 -6.42 -16.35
CA TYR A 112 -4.17 -6.23 -16.99
C TYR A 112 -4.55 -4.74 -17.05
N PHE A 113 -4.38 -4.01 -15.96
CA PHE A 113 -4.65 -2.57 -15.92
C PHE A 113 -3.74 -1.79 -16.89
N LEU A 114 -2.43 -2.02 -16.83
CA LEU A 114 -1.46 -1.25 -17.61
C LEU A 114 -1.55 -1.50 -19.12
N ASN A 115 -2.10 -2.65 -19.55
CA ASN A 115 -2.11 -3.04 -20.97
C ASN A 115 -3.51 -3.17 -21.56
N ARG A 116 -4.59 -3.17 -20.74
CA ARG A 116 -5.96 -3.37 -21.23
C ARG A 116 -6.95 -2.37 -20.65
N SER A 117 -7.28 -2.45 -19.36
CA SER A 117 -8.39 -1.70 -18.80
C SER A 117 -8.08 -0.23 -18.52
N GLY A 118 -6.83 0.15 -18.30
CA GLY A 118 -6.43 1.48 -17.85
C GLY A 118 -6.45 2.57 -18.92
N ARG A 119 -6.70 2.24 -20.21
CA ARG A 119 -6.63 3.24 -21.29
C ARG A 119 -7.56 4.42 -21.10
N THR A 120 -8.77 4.18 -20.65
CA THR A 120 -9.80 5.21 -20.45
C THR A 120 -9.88 5.73 -19.02
N TYR A 121 -8.97 5.28 -18.15
CA TYR A 121 -8.95 5.60 -16.72
C TYR A 121 -9.14 7.09 -16.41
N PHE A 122 -8.47 7.98 -17.17
CA PHE A 122 -8.56 9.43 -16.94
C PHE A 122 -10.00 9.95 -17.06
N GLY A 123 -10.73 9.51 -18.06
CA GLY A 123 -12.12 9.94 -18.30
C GLY A 123 -13.13 9.23 -17.42
N ASP A 124 -12.81 8.04 -16.97
CA ASP A 124 -13.76 7.14 -16.32
C ASP A 124 -13.72 7.20 -14.78
N ILE A 125 -12.62 7.67 -14.21
CA ILE A 125 -12.37 7.61 -12.76
C ILE A 125 -13.44 8.33 -11.92
N SER A 126 -14.07 9.36 -12.46
CA SER A 126 -15.12 10.14 -11.80
C SER A 126 -16.53 9.59 -12.04
N SER A 127 -16.67 8.54 -12.86
CA SER A 127 -17.95 7.90 -13.15
C SER A 127 -18.08 6.58 -12.40
N PRO A 128 -19.03 6.41 -11.45
CA PRO A 128 -19.21 5.15 -10.71
C PRO A 128 -19.39 3.92 -11.62
N LEU A 129 -20.16 4.06 -12.70
CA LEU A 129 -20.44 2.96 -13.63
C LEU A 129 -19.24 2.61 -14.51
N LYS A 130 -18.55 3.62 -15.06
CA LYS A 130 -17.41 3.41 -15.95
C LYS A 130 -16.15 2.97 -15.21
N SER A 131 -15.93 3.51 -14.01
CA SER A 131 -14.77 3.19 -13.18
C SER A 131 -14.71 1.72 -12.76
N GLU A 132 -15.83 1.02 -12.74
CA GLU A 132 -15.86 -0.42 -12.46
C GLU A 132 -14.96 -1.19 -13.44
N LYS A 133 -14.93 -0.81 -14.71
CA LYS A 133 -14.19 -1.50 -15.78
C LYS A 133 -12.78 -0.94 -15.99
N SER A 134 -12.55 0.34 -15.72
CA SER A 134 -11.31 1.06 -16.05
C SER A 134 -10.38 1.31 -14.85
N CYS A 135 -10.82 1.13 -13.61
CA CYS A 135 -9.98 1.29 -12.43
C CYS A 135 -8.99 0.13 -12.26
N SER A 136 -7.87 0.43 -11.62
CA SER A 136 -6.78 -0.54 -11.43
C SER A 136 -7.13 -1.72 -10.54
N ARG A 137 -8.06 -1.53 -9.58
CA ARG A 137 -8.45 -2.55 -8.59
C ARG A 137 -7.26 -3.08 -7.75
N LEU A 138 -6.23 -2.27 -7.55
CA LEU A 138 -5.02 -2.66 -6.84
C LEU A 138 -5.06 -2.40 -5.33
N SER A 139 -6.08 -1.69 -4.83
CA SER A 139 -6.13 -1.34 -3.41
C SER A 139 -6.04 -2.54 -2.46
N PRO A 140 -6.70 -3.68 -2.68
CA PRO A 140 -6.54 -4.84 -1.81
C PRO A 140 -5.10 -5.38 -1.80
N TYR A 141 -4.47 -5.45 -2.97
CA TYR A 141 -3.09 -5.94 -3.08
C TYR A 141 -2.07 -5.04 -2.40
N ILE A 142 -2.31 -3.72 -2.40
CA ILE A 142 -1.48 -2.75 -1.69
C ILE A 142 -1.72 -2.88 -0.18
N THR A 143 -2.97 -2.94 0.25
CA THR A 143 -3.35 -3.01 1.67
C THR A 143 -2.80 -4.25 2.35
N PHE A 144 -2.86 -5.40 1.68
CA PHE A 144 -2.35 -6.66 2.22
C PHE A 144 -0.88 -6.95 1.86
N GLY A 145 -0.17 -5.97 1.29
CA GLY A 145 1.26 -6.09 0.99
C GLY A 145 1.61 -7.09 -0.11
N ASN A 146 0.63 -7.50 -0.94
CA ASN A 146 0.89 -8.37 -2.09
C ASN A 146 1.69 -7.64 -3.17
N LEU A 147 1.52 -6.32 -3.29
CA LEU A 147 2.30 -5.43 -4.14
C LEU A 147 2.74 -4.20 -3.34
N SER A 148 3.98 -3.81 -3.48
CA SER A 148 4.44 -2.52 -2.98
C SER A 148 4.07 -1.38 -3.94
N ILE A 149 3.82 -0.20 -3.39
CA ILE A 149 3.63 1.03 -4.21
C ILE A 149 4.81 1.24 -5.15
N ARG A 150 6.04 0.92 -4.71
CA ARG A 150 7.25 1.05 -5.52
C ARG A 150 7.24 0.15 -6.76
N GLN A 151 6.79 -1.10 -6.63
CA GLN A 151 6.60 -2.01 -7.77
C GLN A 151 5.60 -1.44 -8.78
N ILE A 152 4.47 -0.93 -8.29
CA ILE A 152 3.42 -0.35 -9.13
C ILE A 152 3.91 0.91 -9.86
N VAL A 153 4.58 1.82 -9.13
CA VAL A 153 5.17 3.04 -9.72
C VAL A 153 6.19 2.68 -10.80
N LYS A 154 7.08 1.73 -10.54
CA LYS A 154 8.09 1.27 -11.52
C LYS A 154 7.43 0.71 -12.78
N ALA A 155 6.47 -0.20 -12.63
CA ALA A 155 5.76 -0.80 -13.75
C ALA A 155 5.00 0.26 -14.57
N THR A 156 4.32 1.19 -13.91
CA THR A 156 3.61 2.30 -14.57
C THR A 156 4.55 3.20 -15.38
N ARG A 157 5.72 3.54 -14.84
CA ARG A 157 6.73 4.34 -15.54
C ARG A 157 7.31 3.62 -16.74
N ASN A 158 7.63 2.33 -16.59
CA ASN A 158 8.12 1.53 -17.70
C ASN A 158 7.11 1.55 -18.85
N ARG A 159 5.82 1.32 -18.54
CA ARG A 159 4.77 1.38 -19.55
C ARG A 159 4.62 2.77 -20.18
N GLN A 160 4.74 3.84 -19.40
CA GLN A 160 4.75 5.20 -19.96
C GLN A 160 5.93 5.45 -20.90
N THR A 161 7.11 4.90 -20.60
CA THR A 161 8.30 5.00 -21.48
C THR A 161 8.06 4.28 -22.79
N GLU A 162 7.62 3.02 -22.77
CA GLU A 162 7.25 2.25 -23.98
C GLU A 162 6.26 3.03 -24.86
N LEU A 163 5.20 3.58 -24.26
CA LEU A 163 4.18 4.34 -24.98
C LEU A 163 4.71 5.63 -25.61
N ARG A 164 5.71 6.27 -24.99
CA ARG A 164 6.38 7.45 -25.58
C ARG A 164 7.26 7.05 -26.76
N GLU A 165 8.01 5.95 -26.65
CA GLU A 165 8.87 5.43 -27.73
C GLU A 165 8.06 5.12 -28.98
N ILE A 166 6.90 4.48 -28.82
CA ILE A 166 5.99 4.21 -29.96
C ILE A 166 5.11 5.40 -30.34
N LYS A 167 5.31 6.57 -29.73
CA LYS A 167 4.53 7.81 -29.96
C LYS A 167 3.01 7.62 -29.90
N SER A 168 2.56 6.80 -28.93
CA SER A 168 1.14 6.49 -28.73
C SER A 168 0.31 7.77 -28.52
N ARG A 169 -0.83 7.88 -29.24
CA ARG A 169 -1.78 9.00 -29.16
C ARG A 169 -3.19 8.58 -28.74
N ASP A 170 -3.35 7.38 -28.25
CA ASP A 170 -4.65 6.73 -27.97
C ASP A 170 -5.19 6.94 -26.54
N GLY A 171 -4.67 7.93 -25.81
CA GLY A 171 -5.12 8.31 -24.46
C GLY A 171 -4.40 7.58 -23.31
N TRP A 172 -3.61 6.56 -23.58
CA TRP A 172 -2.87 5.82 -22.55
C TRP A 172 -1.98 6.70 -21.69
N LEU A 173 -1.16 7.57 -22.27
CA LEU A 173 -0.22 8.41 -21.52
C LEU A 173 -0.95 9.33 -20.55
N LYS A 174 -2.10 9.90 -20.94
CA LYS A 174 -2.94 10.74 -20.08
C LYS A 174 -3.50 9.94 -18.91
N SER A 175 -4.01 8.74 -19.18
CA SER A 175 -4.56 7.84 -18.18
C SER A 175 -3.51 7.35 -17.18
N LEU A 176 -2.33 6.96 -17.64
CA LEU A 176 -1.25 6.54 -16.75
C LEU A 176 -0.64 7.70 -15.95
N SER A 177 -0.67 8.92 -16.47
CA SER A 177 -0.29 10.12 -15.71
C SER A 177 -1.28 10.39 -14.57
N ALA A 178 -2.58 10.29 -14.84
CA ALA A 178 -3.61 10.39 -13.82
C ALA A 178 -3.47 9.28 -12.76
N PHE A 179 -3.20 8.05 -13.18
CA PHE A 179 -2.96 6.93 -12.27
C PHE A 179 -1.72 7.16 -11.38
N SER A 180 -0.61 7.61 -11.95
CA SER A 180 0.60 7.98 -11.19
C SER A 180 0.31 9.04 -10.13
N SER A 181 -0.52 10.04 -10.46
CA SER A 181 -0.98 11.04 -9.50
C SER A 181 -1.78 10.39 -8.36
N ARG A 182 -2.67 9.43 -8.65
CA ARG A 182 -3.45 8.73 -7.61
C ARG A 182 -2.59 7.85 -6.70
N LEU A 183 -1.53 7.23 -7.21
CA LEU A 183 -0.56 6.51 -6.37
C LEU A 183 0.12 7.44 -5.37
N ARG A 184 0.47 8.67 -5.80
CA ARG A 184 1.00 9.70 -4.90
C ARG A 184 -0.05 10.16 -3.89
N TRP A 185 -1.30 10.36 -4.31
CA TRP A 185 -2.39 10.73 -3.41
C TRP A 185 -2.65 9.66 -2.34
N HIS A 186 -2.59 8.39 -2.67
CA HIS A 186 -2.68 7.32 -1.70
C HIS A 186 -1.69 7.52 -0.54
N CYS A 187 -0.41 7.72 -0.86
CA CYS A 187 0.61 7.97 0.16
C CYS A 187 0.44 9.33 0.85
N HIS A 188 -0.03 10.35 0.11
CA HIS A 188 -0.27 11.69 0.66
C HIS A 188 -1.35 11.68 1.76
N PHE A 189 -2.44 10.95 1.58
CA PHE A 189 -3.48 10.87 2.61
C PHE A 189 -3.02 10.09 3.84
N ILE A 190 -2.24 9.03 3.65
CA ILE A 190 -1.62 8.32 4.78
C ILE A 190 -0.65 9.23 5.53
N GLN A 191 0.19 9.99 4.80
CA GLN A 191 1.09 10.98 5.40
C GLN A 191 0.30 12.06 6.16
N LYS A 192 -0.86 12.47 5.67
CA LYS A 192 -1.69 13.43 6.36
C LYS A 192 -2.24 12.88 7.67
N LEU A 193 -2.70 11.64 7.70
CA LEU A 193 -3.16 10.96 8.92
C LEU A 193 -2.02 10.76 9.92
N GLU A 194 -0.81 10.47 9.44
CA GLU A 194 0.39 10.37 10.31
C GLU A 194 0.68 11.69 11.03
N MET A 195 0.58 12.82 10.32
CA MET A 195 0.85 14.14 10.87
C MET A 195 -0.31 14.70 11.73
N GLN A 196 -1.53 14.28 11.42
CA GLN A 196 -2.76 14.77 12.07
C GLN A 196 -3.65 13.57 12.42
N PRO A 197 -3.30 12.81 13.48
CA PRO A 197 -4.06 11.62 13.87
C PRO A 197 -5.52 11.90 14.27
N ASP A 198 -5.82 13.15 14.64
CA ASP A 198 -7.17 13.57 15.02
C ASP A 198 -8.17 13.56 13.86
N LEU A 199 -7.68 13.46 12.61
CA LEU A 199 -8.54 13.28 11.43
C LEU A 199 -9.40 12.01 11.49
N GLU A 200 -9.13 11.10 12.39
CA GLU A 200 -10.01 9.96 12.68
C GLU A 200 -11.37 10.41 13.26
N TYR A 201 -11.40 11.55 13.95
CA TYR A 201 -12.57 12.05 14.70
C TYR A 201 -13.00 13.46 14.33
N THR A 202 -12.21 14.18 13.56
CA THR A 202 -12.46 15.57 13.24
C THR A 202 -12.43 15.81 11.74
N ASN A 203 -13.15 16.84 11.30
CA ASN A 203 -13.12 17.22 9.88
C ASN A 203 -11.72 17.72 9.48
N MET A 204 -11.32 17.38 8.25
CA MET A 204 -10.07 17.87 7.67
C MET A 204 -10.04 19.40 7.54
N VAL A 205 -11.19 19.99 7.29
CA VAL A 205 -11.41 21.43 7.21
C VAL A 205 -12.39 21.81 8.31
N ARG A 206 -11.93 22.60 9.28
CA ARG A 206 -12.70 22.98 10.46
C ARG A 206 -14.01 23.74 10.14
N ALA A 207 -14.11 24.36 8.97
CA ALA A 207 -15.34 25.00 8.51
C ALA A 207 -16.55 24.04 8.39
N PHE A 208 -16.31 22.72 8.41
CA PHE A 208 -17.35 21.69 8.39
C PHE A 208 -17.62 21.07 9.76
N ASP A 209 -17.04 21.59 10.83
CA ASP A 209 -17.31 21.12 12.19
C ASP A 209 -18.75 21.50 12.60
N GLY A 210 -19.54 20.51 12.97
CA GLY A 210 -20.93 20.69 13.41
C GLY A 210 -21.98 20.68 12.30
N ILE A 211 -21.62 20.34 11.07
CA ILE A 211 -22.56 20.16 9.97
C ILE A 211 -22.98 18.70 9.85
#